data_078bbc96d53c477e7c9a84b1a36f63a6
#
_entry.id   078bbc96d53c477e7c9a84b1a36f63a6
#
_cell.length_a   1.000
_cell.length_b   1.000
_cell.length_c   1.000
_cell.angle_alpha   90.00
_cell.angle_beta   90.00
_cell.angle_gamma   90.00
#
_symmetry.space_group_name_H-M   'P 1'
#
loop_
_entity.id
_entity.type
_entity.pdbx_description
1 polymer ?
#
loop_
_entity_poly.entity_id
_entity_poly.type
_entity_poly.pdbx_seq_one_letter_code
_entity_poly.pdbx_strand_id
1 'polypeptide(L)'
;MKRIILGVLIGVLASTVWQTVTHSQSPTPPQTAPAAMSRFGPGTPPQIAFDIPKTDIDTLLKNAPPAVDQQLRVVDMGKYNLAVGIIHRGPTKDEPGIPAAGPYHDYTAEVYIIQSGGGILTTGGTGEKKPGANYNILNGPGGNQTAGPGSVSRRVGPGDIIIIPPGVLHAFSQITDHVTYLSVRPDPDRVLPGGYVNPLLVKNQMPAVK
;
A
#
# COMPACT_ATOMS: atom_id res chain seq x y z
N MET A 1 -14.07 54.59 -54.04
CA MET A 1 -14.91 53.52 -53.45
C MET A 1 -14.00 52.54 -52.76
N LYS A 2 -13.84 52.62 -51.41
CA LYS A 2 -12.99 51.72 -50.64
C LYS A 2 -13.88 50.65 -50.00
N ARG A 3 -13.66 49.37 -50.32
CA ARG A 3 -14.36 48.26 -49.70
C ARG A 3 -13.59 47.85 -48.43
N ILE A 4 -14.26 47.94 -47.31
CA ILE A 4 -13.80 47.48 -45.98
C ILE A 4 -14.19 46.01 -45.89
N ILE A 5 -13.20 45.11 -45.73
CA ILE A 5 -13.42 43.69 -45.46
C ILE A 5 -13.33 43.52 -43.94
N LEU A 6 -14.48 43.15 -43.34
CA LEU A 6 -14.59 42.84 -41.91
C LEU A 6 -14.22 41.39 -41.71
N GLY A 7 -13.04 41.12 -41.14
CA GLY A 7 -12.62 39.79 -40.78
C GLY A 7 -13.21 39.38 -39.43
N VAL A 8 -14.02 38.32 -39.44
CA VAL A 8 -14.53 37.68 -38.22
C VAL A 8 -13.47 36.74 -37.69
N LEU A 9 -12.87 37.07 -36.54
CA LEU A 9 -12.00 36.15 -35.79
C LEU A 9 -12.90 35.18 -35.00
N ILE A 10 -12.96 33.93 -35.41
CA ILE A 10 -13.56 32.86 -34.62
C ILE A 10 -12.50 32.37 -33.66
N GLY A 11 -12.60 32.81 -32.39
CA GLY A 11 -11.80 32.28 -31.29
C GLY A 11 -12.26 30.86 -30.91
N VAL A 12 -11.45 29.88 -31.24
CA VAL A 12 -11.63 28.49 -30.74
C VAL A 12 -11.12 28.47 -29.30
N LEU A 13 -12.03 28.49 -28.34
CA LEU A 13 -11.72 28.18 -26.94
C LEU A 13 -11.44 26.68 -26.82
N ALA A 14 -10.16 26.33 -26.84
CA ALA A 14 -9.73 24.99 -26.45
C ALA A 14 -9.88 24.86 -24.94
N SER A 15 -10.96 24.24 -24.50
CA SER A 15 -11.12 23.82 -23.11
C SER A 15 -10.16 22.65 -22.85
N THR A 16 -9.00 22.97 -22.28
CA THR A 16 -8.10 21.95 -21.73
C THR A 16 -8.76 21.33 -20.50
N VAL A 17 -9.35 20.18 -20.67
CA VAL A 17 -9.78 19.34 -19.56
C VAL A 17 -8.51 18.85 -18.85
N TRP A 18 -8.22 19.44 -17.70
CA TRP A 18 -7.20 18.94 -16.79
C TRP A 18 -7.67 17.59 -16.23
N GLN A 19 -7.21 16.50 -16.81
CA GLN A 19 -7.29 15.20 -16.15
C GLN A 19 -6.29 15.20 -15.01
N THR A 20 -6.75 15.45 -13.81
CA THR A 20 -5.99 15.15 -12.59
C THR A 20 -5.73 13.65 -12.57
N VAL A 21 -4.55 13.25 -12.99
CA VAL A 21 -4.07 11.88 -12.78
C VAL A 21 -3.80 11.74 -11.29
N THR A 22 -4.86 11.45 -10.54
CA THR A 22 -4.71 10.95 -9.19
C THR A 22 -3.98 9.63 -9.33
N HIS A 23 -2.77 9.52 -8.79
CA HIS A 23 -2.09 8.25 -8.57
C HIS A 23 -2.83 7.50 -7.46
N SER A 24 -4.11 7.23 -7.71
CA SER A 24 -4.87 6.25 -6.98
C SER A 24 -4.18 4.92 -7.23
N GLN A 25 -3.65 4.32 -6.18
CA GLN A 25 -3.36 2.90 -6.23
C GLN A 25 -4.62 2.23 -6.78
N SER A 26 -4.52 1.58 -7.94
CA SER A 26 -5.63 0.81 -8.45
C SER A 26 -6.08 -0.11 -7.33
N PRO A 27 -7.34 -0.08 -6.90
CA PRO A 27 -7.80 -0.97 -5.86
C PRO A 27 -7.49 -2.38 -6.33
N THR A 28 -6.63 -3.07 -5.59
CA THR A 28 -6.46 -4.50 -5.76
C THR A 28 -7.87 -5.09 -5.71
N PRO A 29 -8.31 -5.88 -6.70
CA PRO A 29 -9.64 -6.44 -6.69
C PRO A 29 -9.88 -7.09 -5.32
N PRO A 30 -11.09 -6.99 -4.76
CA PRO A 30 -11.36 -7.52 -3.44
C PRO A 30 -10.97 -9.00 -3.41
N GLN A 31 -9.91 -9.30 -2.68
CA GLN A 31 -9.53 -10.67 -2.42
C GLN A 31 -10.61 -11.24 -1.50
N THR A 32 -11.52 -12.02 -2.08
CA THR A 32 -12.43 -12.84 -1.28
C THR A 32 -11.58 -13.83 -0.52
N ALA A 33 -11.35 -13.57 0.78
CA ALA A 33 -10.65 -14.50 1.63
C ALA A 33 -11.43 -15.82 1.66
N PRO A 34 -10.80 -16.96 1.32
CA PRO A 34 -11.34 -18.22 1.77
C PRO A 34 -11.42 -18.14 3.28
N ALA A 35 -12.50 -18.67 3.87
CA ALA A 35 -12.63 -18.74 5.32
C ALA A 35 -11.47 -19.60 5.87
N ALA A 36 -10.36 -18.94 6.17
CA ALA A 36 -9.23 -19.56 6.82
C ALA A 36 -9.64 -19.75 8.27
N MET A 37 -9.99 -20.99 8.63
CA MET A 37 -10.16 -21.35 10.03
C MET A 37 -8.85 -21.12 10.75
N SER A 38 -8.84 -20.17 11.69
CA SER A 38 -7.75 -20.09 12.66
C SER A 38 -7.64 -21.47 13.34
N ARG A 39 -6.47 -22.07 13.31
CA ARG A 39 -6.19 -23.33 14.04
C ARG A 39 -6.28 -23.13 15.55
N PHE A 40 -6.31 -21.91 15.99
CA PHE A 40 -6.32 -21.51 17.38
C PHE A 40 -7.60 -20.72 17.64
N GLY A 41 -8.26 -21.02 18.73
CA GLY A 41 -9.40 -20.24 19.17
C GLY A 41 -9.01 -18.78 19.50
N PRO A 42 -9.96 -17.84 19.48
CA PRO A 42 -9.70 -16.45 19.86
C PRO A 42 -9.01 -16.37 21.23
N GLY A 43 -7.91 -15.62 21.29
CA GLY A 43 -7.17 -15.41 22.53
C GLY A 43 -6.12 -16.46 22.89
N THR A 44 -5.97 -17.53 22.10
CA THR A 44 -4.92 -18.55 22.32
C THR A 44 -3.74 -18.27 21.39
N PRO A 45 -2.56 -17.93 21.93
CA PRO A 45 -1.39 -17.73 21.10
C PRO A 45 -0.95 -19.03 20.43
N PRO A 46 -0.38 -18.97 19.20
CA PRO A 46 0.19 -20.13 18.54
C PRO A 46 1.29 -20.78 19.37
N GLN A 47 1.36 -22.10 19.30
CA GLN A 47 2.41 -22.89 20.00
C GLN A 47 3.59 -23.24 19.08
N ILE A 48 3.53 -22.84 17.80
CA ILE A 48 4.56 -23.05 16.79
C ILE A 48 4.81 -21.75 16.02
N ALA A 49 5.99 -21.63 15.42
CA ALA A 49 6.29 -20.54 14.49
C ALA A 49 5.53 -20.69 13.16
N PHE A 50 5.30 -19.56 12.51
CA PHE A 50 4.75 -19.50 11.15
C PHE A 50 5.83 -18.95 10.22
N ASP A 51 6.22 -19.76 9.25
CA ASP A 51 7.20 -19.35 8.26
C ASP A 51 6.55 -18.63 7.09
N ILE A 52 7.30 -17.69 6.52
CA ILE A 52 7.05 -17.08 5.22
C ILE A 52 8.32 -17.30 4.40
N PRO A 53 8.42 -18.42 3.67
CA PRO A 53 9.58 -18.72 2.87
C PRO A 53 9.81 -17.67 1.78
N LYS A 54 11.06 -17.42 1.44
CA LYS A 54 11.40 -16.53 0.32
C LYS A 54 10.70 -16.93 -0.98
N THR A 55 10.51 -18.22 -1.21
CA THR A 55 9.79 -18.77 -2.38
C THR A 55 8.34 -18.28 -2.46
N ASP A 56 7.69 -18.04 -1.32
CA ASP A 56 6.34 -17.50 -1.26
C ASP A 56 6.35 -16.03 -1.70
N ILE A 57 7.30 -15.25 -1.19
CA ILE A 57 7.50 -13.84 -1.57
C ILE A 57 7.77 -13.75 -3.08
N ASP A 58 8.71 -14.55 -3.59
CA ASP A 58 9.06 -14.58 -5.01
C ASP A 58 7.87 -14.99 -5.90
N THR A 59 7.04 -15.90 -5.41
CA THR A 59 5.82 -16.34 -6.12
C THR A 59 4.83 -15.20 -6.26
N LEU A 60 4.62 -14.41 -5.21
CA LEU A 60 3.73 -13.25 -5.28
C LEU A 60 4.31 -12.15 -6.19
N LEU A 61 5.58 -11.83 -6.06
CA LEU A 61 6.22 -10.82 -6.90
C LEU A 61 6.21 -11.20 -8.38
N LYS A 62 6.40 -12.47 -8.71
CA LYS A 62 6.38 -12.98 -10.09
C LYS A 62 5.00 -12.94 -10.73
N ASN A 63 3.95 -13.20 -9.96
CA ASN A 63 2.58 -13.33 -10.47
C ASN A 63 1.73 -12.08 -10.28
N ALA A 64 2.31 -11.04 -9.72
CA ALA A 64 1.60 -9.82 -9.43
C ALA A 64 1.75 -8.78 -10.57
N PRO A 65 0.78 -7.86 -10.70
CA PRO A 65 0.90 -6.73 -11.61
C PRO A 65 2.07 -5.80 -11.20
N PRO A 66 2.46 -4.84 -12.06
CA PRO A 66 3.60 -3.94 -11.82
C PRO A 66 3.57 -3.18 -10.48
N ALA A 67 2.39 -3.02 -9.89
CA ALA A 67 2.22 -2.48 -8.55
C ALA A 67 1.57 -3.55 -7.67
N VAL A 68 2.33 -4.06 -6.70
CA VAL A 68 1.89 -5.11 -5.77
C VAL A 68 1.73 -4.51 -4.40
N ASP A 69 0.59 -4.74 -3.79
CA ASP A 69 0.39 -4.69 -2.34
C ASP A 69 -0.43 -5.92 -1.96
N GLN A 70 0.25 -6.92 -1.46
CA GLN A 70 -0.35 -8.23 -1.20
C GLN A 70 -0.07 -8.65 0.23
N GLN A 71 -1.14 -9.03 0.94
CA GLN A 71 -0.99 -9.71 2.22
C GLN A 71 -0.50 -11.14 1.99
N LEU A 72 0.56 -11.51 2.68
CA LEU A 72 1.09 -12.88 2.68
C LEU A 72 0.34 -13.75 3.68
N ARG A 73 0.37 -13.33 4.94
CA ARG A 73 -0.29 -14.02 6.05
C ARG A 73 -0.78 -13.04 7.10
N VAL A 74 -1.85 -13.42 7.80
CA VAL A 74 -2.29 -12.82 9.06
C VAL A 74 -2.32 -13.92 10.11
N VAL A 75 -1.47 -13.82 11.11
CA VAL A 75 -1.39 -14.80 12.21
C VAL A 75 -2.14 -14.26 13.42
N ASP A 76 -3.06 -15.04 13.94
CA ASP A 76 -3.70 -14.76 15.23
C ASP A 76 -2.70 -15.07 16.36
N MET A 77 -2.21 -14.02 17.03
CA MET A 77 -1.26 -14.11 18.13
C MET A 77 -1.97 -14.24 19.49
N GLY A 78 -3.28 -14.45 19.50
CA GLY A 78 -4.10 -14.54 20.71
C GLY A 78 -4.62 -13.16 21.15
N LYS A 79 -3.75 -12.23 21.49
CA LYS A 79 -4.13 -10.87 21.93
C LYS A 79 -4.27 -9.88 20.79
N TYR A 80 -3.60 -10.11 19.67
CA TYR A 80 -3.57 -9.25 18.49
C TYR A 80 -3.34 -10.10 17.25
N ASN A 81 -3.58 -9.56 16.07
CA ASN A 81 -3.14 -10.19 14.84
C ASN A 81 -1.79 -9.61 14.41
N LEU A 82 -0.94 -10.44 13.82
CA LEU A 82 0.28 -10.02 13.16
C LEU A 82 0.20 -10.39 11.69
N ALA A 83 0.23 -9.37 10.84
CA ALA A 83 0.20 -9.56 9.41
C ALA A 83 1.56 -9.26 8.79
N VAL A 84 1.85 -9.94 7.68
CA VAL A 84 3.02 -9.64 6.83
C VAL A 84 2.55 -9.55 5.39
N GLY A 85 2.86 -8.43 4.76
CA GLY A 85 2.62 -8.15 3.36
C GLY A 85 3.91 -7.93 2.58
N ILE A 86 3.81 -8.04 1.26
CA ILE A 86 4.85 -7.68 0.30
C ILE A 86 4.33 -6.58 -0.61
N ILE A 87 5.11 -5.53 -0.76
CA ILE A 87 4.79 -4.40 -1.62
C ILE A 87 5.89 -4.22 -2.65
N HIS A 88 5.49 -4.01 -3.90
CA HIS A 88 6.37 -3.61 -4.99
C HIS A 88 5.76 -2.43 -5.72
N ARG A 89 6.54 -1.38 -5.94
CA ARG A 89 6.14 -0.20 -6.69
C ARG A 89 7.15 0.07 -7.78
N GLY A 90 6.67 0.30 -8.99
CA GLY A 90 7.47 0.78 -10.12
C GLY A 90 7.82 2.26 -10.01
N PRO A 91 8.44 2.81 -11.07
CA PRO A 91 8.85 4.21 -11.09
C PRO A 91 7.66 5.16 -10.96
N THR A 92 7.87 6.27 -10.26
CA THR A 92 6.89 7.36 -10.15
C THR A 92 7.13 8.42 -11.23
N LYS A 93 6.04 9.07 -11.64
CA LYS A 93 6.08 10.30 -12.45
C LYS A 93 5.73 11.46 -11.54
N ASP A 94 6.74 11.99 -10.85
CA ASP A 94 6.53 13.08 -9.93
C ASP A 94 6.54 14.41 -10.67
N GLU A 95 5.56 15.25 -10.40
CA GLU A 95 5.46 16.59 -10.95
C GLU A 95 5.97 17.60 -9.91
N PRO A 96 6.85 18.53 -10.29
CA PRO A 96 7.32 19.57 -9.38
C PRO A 96 6.16 20.38 -8.78
N GLY A 97 6.20 20.55 -7.46
CA GLY A 97 5.17 21.32 -6.74
C GLY A 97 3.91 20.53 -6.37
N ILE A 98 3.76 19.29 -6.82
CA ILE A 98 2.66 18.42 -6.37
C ILE A 98 3.08 17.70 -5.08
N PRO A 99 2.36 17.92 -3.96
CA PRO A 99 2.65 17.23 -2.71
C PRO A 99 2.47 15.71 -2.85
N ALA A 100 3.33 14.95 -2.20
CA ALA A 100 3.15 13.51 -2.12
C ALA A 100 1.79 13.17 -1.49
N ALA A 101 1.12 12.15 -2.01
CA ALA A 101 -0.14 11.66 -1.48
C ALA A 101 -0.10 10.14 -1.37
N GLY A 102 -0.71 9.61 -0.34
CA GLY A 102 -0.70 8.17 -0.08
C GLY A 102 -1.66 7.77 1.03
N PRO A 103 -1.67 6.50 1.39
CA PRO A 103 -2.55 5.97 2.40
C PRO A 103 -2.19 6.40 3.82
N TYR A 104 -3.17 6.25 4.70
CA TYR A 104 -3.02 6.09 6.15
C TYR A 104 -4.01 5.01 6.60
N HIS A 105 -3.70 4.33 7.72
CA HIS A 105 -4.52 3.26 8.27
C HIS A 105 -4.93 3.62 9.70
N ASP A 106 -6.22 3.50 10.02
CA ASP A 106 -6.76 4.02 11.29
C ASP A 106 -6.29 3.22 12.50
N TYR A 107 -6.11 1.91 12.35
CA TYR A 107 -5.87 0.98 13.46
C TYR A 107 -4.57 0.19 13.35
N THR A 108 -4.05 0.04 12.13
CA THR A 108 -2.90 -0.82 11.86
C THR A 108 -1.63 0.00 11.76
N ALA A 109 -0.62 -0.32 12.56
CA ALA A 109 0.74 0.16 12.36
C ALA A 109 1.41 -0.64 11.24
N GLU A 110 2.45 -0.07 10.62
CA GLU A 110 3.27 -0.77 9.64
C GLU A 110 4.76 -0.62 9.96
N VAL A 111 5.51 -1.71 9.78
CA VAL A 111 6.97 -1.69 9.79
C VAL A 111 7.45 -2.08 8.41
N TYR A 112 7.97 -1.10 7.65
CA TYR A 112 8.59 -1.36 6.36
C TYR A 112 10.01 -1.84 6.52
N ILE A 113 10.37 -2.88 5.76
CA ILE A 113 11.73 -3.41 5.67
C ILE A 113 12.08 -3.42 4.18
N ILE A 114 12.90 -2.45 3.75
CA ILE A 114 13.24 -2.26 2.34
C ILE A 114 14.14 -3.40 1.88
N GLN A 115 13.71 -4.13 0.85
CA GLN A 115 14.40 -5.28 0.29
C GLN A 115 15.26 -4.91 -0.92
N SER A 116 14.73 -4.08 -1.81
CA SER A 116 15.43 -3.65 -3.03
C SER A 116 14.87 -2.34 -3.57
N GLY A 117 15.64 -1.67 -4.41
CA GLY A 117 15.28 -0.39 -4.98
C GLY A 117 15.23 0.73 -3.95
N GLY A 118 14.43 1.76 -4.19
CA GLY A 118 14.29 2.89 -3.28
C GLY A 118 13.58 4.08 -3.88
N GLY A 119 13.37 5.11 -3.05
CA GLY A 119 12.69 6.34 -3.43
C GLY A 119 12.71 7.36 -2.30
N ILE A 120 11.89 8.39 -2.40
CA ILE A 120 11.61 9.30 -1.29
C ILE A 120 10.35 8.81 -0.58
N LEU A 121 10.44 8.50 0.70
CA LEU A 121 9.29 8.24 1.56
C LEU A 121 8.94 9.50 2.33
N THR A 122 7.72 9.99 2.13
CA THR A 122 7.13 11.11 2.87
C THR A 122 6.14 10.56 3.88
N THR A 123 6.25 10.99 5.14
CA THR A 123 5.38 10.53 6.23
C THR A 123 4.83 11.70 7.04
N GLY A 124 3.64 11.50 7.61
CA GLY A 124 3.01 12.44 8.54
C GLY A 124 2.55 13.75 7.92
N GLY A 125 2.47 14.79 8.75
CA GLY A 125 1.97 16.11 8.37
C GLY A 125 0.47 16.26 8.51
N THR A 126 0.01 17.50 8.28
CA THR A 126 -1.39 17.91 8.49
C THR A 126 -2.11 18.22 7.17
N GLY A 127 -1.72 17.57 6.08
CA GLY A 127 -2.41 17.72 4.80
C GLY A 127 -3.82 17.15 4.80
N GLU A 128 -4.56 17.41 3.72
CA GLU A 128 -5.95 16.98 3.59
C GLU A 128 -6.07 15.45 3.69
N LYS A 129 -6.95 14.98 4.58
CA LYS A 129 -7.35 13.58 4.72
C LYS A 129 -8.67 13.31 3.98
N LYS A 130 -8.68 12.21 3.22
CA LYS A 130 -9.87 11.68 2.54
C LYS A 130 -10.15 10.28 3.09
N PRO A 131 -10.96 10.14 4.15
CA PRO A 131 -11.30 8.86 4.74
C PRO A 131 -12.20 8.04 3.81
N GLY A 132 -12.42 6.76 4.14
CA GLY A 132 -13.37 5.89 3.47
C GLY A 132 -12.77 4.75 2.68
N ALA A 133 -11.45 4.61 2.65
CA ALA A 133 -10.83 3.39 2.15
C ALA A 133 -10.89 2.29 3.21
N ASN A 134 -11.29 1.09 2.82
CA ASN A 134 -11.26 -0.08 3.68
C ASN A 134 -10.62 -1.25 2.94
N TYR A 135 -9.44 -1.61 3.38
CA TYR A 135 -8.63 -2.69 2.82
C TYR A 135 -8.74 -3.92 3.74
N ASN A 136 -9.89 -4.54 3.80
CA ASN A 136 -10.27 -5.60 4.75
C ASN A 136 -9.23 -6.71 4.98
N ILE A 137 -8.38 -6.97 4.01
CA ILE A 137 -7.35 -8.02 4.10
C ILE A 137 -5.96 -7.42 4.31
N LEU A 138 -5.72 -6.24 3.75
CA LEU A 138 -4.39 -5.61 3.79
C LEU A 138 -4.15 -4.84 5.09
N ASN A 139 -4.90 -3.77 5.30
CA ASN A 139 -4.59 -2.76 6.33
C ASN A 139 -5.82 -2.31 7.12
N GLY A 140 -6.99 -2.88 6.83
CA GLY A 140 -8.24 -2.46 7.45
C GLY A 140 -8.70 -1.06 7.04
N PRO A 141 -9.52 -0.40 7.88
CA PRO A 141 -10.02 0.94 7.63
C PRO A 141 -8.93 2.00 7.58
N GLY A 142 -9.15 3.02 6.74
CA GLY A 142 -8.22 4.13 6.57
C GLY A 142 -8.67 5.11 5.49
N GLY A 143 -7.73 5.68 4.79
CA GLY A 143 -7.99 6.64 3.72
C GLY A 143 -6.73 7.04 2.98
N ASN A 144 -6.84 8.16 2.26
CA ASN A 144 -5.70 8.82 1.64
C ASN A 144 -5.46 10.17 2.26
N GLN A 145 -4.22 10.61 2.30
CA GLN A 145 -3.81 11.93 2.80
C GLN A 145 -2.80 12.55 1.83
N THR A 146 -2.89 13.84 1.66
CA THR A 146 -1.87 14.63 0.97
C THR A 146 -0.84 15.13 1.98
N ALA A 147 0.43 15.15 1.60
CA ALA A 147 1.47 15.74 2.43
C ALA A 147 1.19 17.25 2.65
N GLY A 148 1.52 17.73 3.84
CA GLY A 148 1.29 19.12 4.25
C GLY A 148 2.30 19.54 5.32
N PRO A 149 2.06 20.67 6.01
CA PRO A 149 2.94 21.13 7.07
C PRO A 149 3.26 20.03 8.10
N GLY A 150 4.53 19.89 8.49
CA GLY A 150 5.00 18.87 9.40
C GLY A 150 5.26 17.50 8.77
N SER A 151 5.05 17.31 7.45
CA SER A 151 5.51 16.11 6.76
C SER A 151 7.03 16.03 6.73
N VAL A 152 7.55 14.80 6.84
CA VAL A 152 8.98 14.51 6.76
C VAL A 152 9.24 13.61 5.56
N SER A 153 10.16 14.03 4.70
CA SER A 153 10.56 13.27 3.51
C SER A 153 12.02 12.84 3.64
N ARG A 154 12.31 11.58 3.35
CA ARG A 154 13.67 11.06 3.33
C ARG A 154 13.85 10.01 2.23
N ARG A 155 15.07 9.91 1.70
CA ARG A 155 15.44 8.81 0.82
C ARG A 155 15.56 7.53 1.63
N VAL A 156 15.00 6.46 1.08
CA VAL A 156 15.09 5.11 1.65
C VAL A 156 15.64 4.15 0.62
N GLY A 157 16.33 3.11 1.10
CA GLY A 157 16.96 2.08 0.29
C GLY A 157 17.08 0.76 1.03
N PRO A 158 17.68 -0.28 0.41
CA PRO A 158 17.78 -1.62 0.97
C PRO A 158 18.42 -1.64 2.37
N GLY A 159 17.77 -2.35 3.29
CA GLY A 159 18.17 -2.44 4.69
C GLY A 159 17.53 -1.40 5.61
N ASP A 160 16.92 -0.33 5.08
CA ASP A 160 16.18 0.62 5.91
C ASP A 160 14.94 -0.03 6.52
N ILE A 161 14.69 0.32 7.78
CA ILE A 161 13.49 -0.06 8.54
C ILE A 161 12.73 1.21 8.92
N ILE A 162 11.44 1.25 8.63
CA ILE A 162 10.58 2.39 8.92
C ILE A 162 9.38 1.93 9.73
N ILE A 163 9.14 2.57 10.88
CA ILE A 163 7.97 2.30 11.72
C ILE A 163 6.96 3.42 11.47
N ILE A 164 5.77 3.04 11.04
CA ILE A 164 4.66 3.94 10.69
C ILE A 164 3.52 3.68 11.67
N PRO A 165 3.24 4.62 12.59
CA PRO A 165 2.10 4.50 13.50
C PRO A 165 0.75 4.56 12.77
N PRO A 166 -0.34 4.06 13.38
CA PRO A 166 -1.69 4.26 12.87
C PRO A 166 -2.01 5.75 12.62
N GLY A 167 -2.81 6.04 11.61
CA GLY A 167 -3.22 7.39 11.23
C GLY A 167 -2.18 8.23 10.52
N VAL A 168 -0.95 7.74 10.33
CA VAL A 168 0.16 8.48 9.71
C VAL A 168 0.19 8.26 8.20
N LEU A 169 0.16 9.37 7.43
CA LEU A 169 0.45 9.33 5.99
C LEU A 169 1.78 8.65 5.72
N HIS A 170 1.83 7.83 4.68
CA HIS A 170 3.06 7.26 4.14
C HIS A 170 2.98 7.13 2.62
N ALA A 171 3.76 7.94 1.92
CA ALA A 171 3.73 8.06 0.47
C ALA A 171 5.12 7.96 -0.13
N PHE A 172 5.27 7.16 -1.17
CA PHE A 172 6.49 7.11 -1.97
C PHE A 172 6.41 8.09 -3.14
N SER A 173 7.53 8.74 -3.40
CA SER A 173 7.79 9.57 -4.59
C SER A 173 9.23 9.37 -5.05
N GLN A 174 9.59 9.91 -6.22
CA GLN A 174 10.94 9.83 -6.80
C GLN A 174 11.51 8.40 -6.82
N ILE A 175 10.66 7.44 -7.13
CA ILE A 175 11.11 6.09 -7.43
C ILE A 175 11.60 6.10 -8.88
N THR A 176 12.91 5.90 -9.07
CA THR A 176 13.52 5.94 -10.42
C THR A 176 13.33 4.63 -11.19
N ASP A 177 13.35 3.51 -10.50
CA ASP A 177 13.19 2.16 -11.05
C ASP A 177 12.10 1.41 -10.30
N HIS A 178 12.37 1.00 -9.07
CA HIS A 178 11.40 0.34 -8.21
C HIS A 178 11.71 0.55 -6.73
N VAL A 179 10.77 0.18 -5.87
CA VAL A 179 11.00 -0.12 -4.46
C VAL A 179 10.21 -1.37 -4.08
N THR A 180 10.86 -2.33 -3.44
CA THR A 180 10.24 -3.55 -2.90
C THR A 180 10.51 -3.62 -1.41
N TYR A 181 9.48 -3.86 -0.62
CA TYR A 181 9.60 -3.93 0.84
C TYR A 181 8.57 -4.88 1.45
N LEU A 182 8.96 -5.49 2.57
CA LEU A 182 8.01 -6.16 3.45
C LEU A 182 7.32 -5.12 4.32
N SER A 183 6.04 -5.33 4.59
CA SER A 183 5.28 -4.60 5.60
C SER A 183 4.83 -5.56 6.67
N VAL A 184 5.38 -5.41 7.87
CA VAL A 184 4.92 -6.12 9.07
C VAL A 184 3.89 -5.24 9.76
N ARG A 185 2.71 -5.80 10.02
CA ARG A 185 1.52 -5.06 10.46
C ARG A 185 0.99 -5.62 11.78
N PRO A 186 1.41 -5.05 12.92
CA PRO A 186 0.74 -5.30 14.19
C PRO A 186 -0.69 -4.77 14.14
N ASP A 187 -1.65 -5.61 14.47
CA ASP A 187 -3.10 -5.32 14.42
C ASP A 187 -3.73 -5.60 15.80
N PRO A 188 -3.57 -4.67 16.77
CA PRO A 188 -4.07 -4.85 18.12
C PRO A 188 -5.60 -4.86 18.19
N ASP A 189 -6.27 -4.16 17.29
CA ASP A 189 -7.73 -4.07 17.22
C ASP A 189 -8.37 -5.21 16.42
N ARG A 190 -7.55 -6.11 15.87
CA ARG A 190 -7.97 -7.32 15.15
C ARG A 190 -8.90 -7.03 13.97
N VAL A 191 -8.61 -5.92 13.26
CA VAL A 191 -9.38 -5.52 12.06
C VAL A 191 -9.04 -6.36 10.84
N LEU A 192 -7.92 -7.09 10.87
CA LEU A 192 -7.51 -8.00 9.81
C LEU A 192 -8.00 -9.43 10.09
N PRO A 193 -8.23 -10.25 9.04
CA PRO A 193 -8.75 -11.61 9.20
C PRO A 193 -7.67 -12.55 9.74
N GLY A 194 -7.66 -12.81 11.04
CA GLY A 194 -6.76 -13.78 11.67
C GLY A 194 -6.83 -15.15 11.00
N GLY A 195 -5.66 -15.76 10.73
CA GLY A 195 -5.54 -17.02 10.01
C GLY A 195 -5.53 -16.92 8.48
N TYR A 196 -5.58 -15.69 7.93
CA TYR A 196 -5.49 -15.49 6.49
C TYR A 196 -4.15 -15.97 5.92
N VAL A 197 -4.21 -16.64 4.78
CA VAL A 197 -3.08 -17.02 3.93
C VAL A 197 -3.41 -16.61 2.51
N ASN A 198 -2.49 -15.97 1.82
CA ASN A 198 -2.71 -15.55 0.44
C ASN A 198 -3.05 -16.77 -0.43
N PRO A 199 -4.12 -16.74 -1.24
CA PRO A 199 -4.54 -17.86 -2.06
C PRO A 199 -3.47 -18.38 -3.03
N LEU A 200 -2.55 -17.53 -3.49
CA LEU A 200 -1.44 -17.94 -4.34
C LEU A 200 -0.42 -18.83 -3.60
N LEU A 201 -0.41 -18.79 -2.26
CA LEU A 201 0.50 -19.53 -1.40
C LEU A 201 -0.10 -20.84 -0.86
N VAL A 202 -1.42 -21.01 -0.97
CA VAL A 202 -2.12 -22.21 -0.44
C VAL A 202 -1.57 -23.52 -1.03
N LYS A 203 -1.07 -23.48 -2.26
CA LYS A 203 -0.46 -24.64 -2.92
C LYS A 203 0.91 -25.01 -2.36
N ASN A 204 1.56 -24.10 -1.65
CA ASN A 204 2.91 -24.26 -1.08
C ASN A 204 2.87 -24.44 0.44
N GLN A 205 1.72 -24.76 1.02
CA GLN A 205 1.67 -25.06 2.45
C GLN A 205 2.54 -26.27 2.73
N MET A 206 3.47 -26.11 3.68
CA MET A 206 4.32 -27.20 4.15
C MET A 206 3.45 -28.42 4.48
N PRO A 207 3.84 -29.62 4.04
CA PRO A 207 3.15 -30.83 4.45
C PRO A 207 3.14 -30.86 5.98
N ALA A 208 1.98 -31.22 6.55
CA ALA A 208 1.90 -31.40 7.98
C ALA A 208 3.01 -32.36 8.39
N VAL A 209 3.89 -31.91 9.29
CA VAL A 209 4.89 -32.81 9.89
C VAL A 209 4.09 -33.94 10.54
N LYS A 210 4.30 -35.16 10.04
CA LYS A 210 3.67 -36.36 10.59
C LYS A 210 4.24 -36.66 11.97
#